data_2cb148df6c67f5754b5df65e1e041d08
#
_entry.id   2cb148df6c67f5754b5df65e1e041d08
#
_cell.length_a   1.000
_cell.length_b   1.000
_cell.length_c   1.000
_cell.angle_alpha   90.00
_cell.angle_beta   90.00
_cell.angle_gamma   90.00
#
_symmetry.space_group_name_H-M   'P 1'
#
loop_
_entity.id
_entity.type
_entity.pdbx_description
1 polymer ?
#
loop_
_entity_poly.entity_id
_entity_poly.type
_entity_poly.pdbx_seq_one_letter_code
_entity_poly.pdbx_strand_id
1 'polypeptide(L)'
;YMLQVRTDDTEQFNNGLLILKDWAGGIAFEDAEVDKERGVVISEWRSNLSPDQRMMQQYLPMMYYNSRYASRLPIGDPDIVNHATYDVIKRFYSDWYRPELMALFVVGAVDPDKIEVQIKEQFGSLASKSMGRKKESNTVPAHNNTLARVITDPEATNANIQIIYKHKYVKVTSLLDYRQRLVENLYNRMLGRRLSDIAKEGTPPYIFGYTGFGQDVGELATYSSYAVAAPKDTRRAYQTLLDENQRVLQHGFTDAELEREKANIMRQAEQSVLEEAKMESSRVVQRLVNNFLDENPIPDATQHYEMYASMMPTISTSEVSQLAKKWIIDQNRVIIITGPEKDKEMY
;
A
#
# COMPACT_ATOMS: atom_id res chain seq x y z
N TYR A 1 3.97 -0.67 -15.73
CA TYR A 1 3.42 -1.52 -16.80
C TYR A 1 3.86 -2.96 -16.58
N MET A 2 2.96 -3.91 -16.83
CA MET A 2 3.24 -5.35 -16.75
C MET A 2 2.65 -6.04 -17.97
N LEU A 3 3.43 -6.93 -18.59
CA LEU A 3 2.98 -7.81 -19.66
C LEU A 3 3.26 -9.25 -19.27
N GLN A 4 2.29 -10.12 -19.47
CA GLN A 4 2.48 -11.57 -19.40
C GLN A 4 2.48 -12.13 -20.81
N VAL A 5 3.61 -12.72 -21.18
CA VAL A 5 3.81 -13.29 -22.52
C VAL A 5 4.29 -14.72 -22.41
N ARG A 6 4.02 -15.52 -23.41
CA ARG A 6 4.53 -16.90 -23.51
C ARG A 6 6.03 -16.88 -23.82
N THR A 7 6.80 -17.66 -23.10
CA THR A 7 8.25 -17.79 -23.32
C THR A 7 8.62 -18.88 -24.33
N ASP A 8 7.67 -19.78 -24.63
CA ASP A 8 7.79 -20.82 -25.65
C ASP A 8 7.40 -20.35 -27.08
N ASP A 9 6.90 -19.11 -27.20
CA ASP A 9 6.59 -18.43 -28.46
C ASP A 9 7.51 -17.22 -28.63
N THR A 10 8.54 -17.38 -29.43
CA THR A 10 9.58 -16.35 -29.67
C THR A 10 9.00 -15.07 -30.28
N GLU A 11 8.01 -15.18 -31.15
CA GLU A 11 7.38 -14.00 -31.77
C GLU A 11 6.57 -13.20 -30.74
N GLN A 12 5.73 -13.85 -29.96
CA GLN A 12 4.97 -13.19 -28.90
C GLN A 12 5.90 -12.56 -27.85
N PHE A 13 6.99 -13.25 -27.51
CA PHE A 13 7.96 -12.72 -26.55
C PHE A 13 8.63 -11.44 -27.08
N ASN A 14 9.12 -11.46 -28.33
CA ASN A 14 9.74 -10.30 -28.98
C ASN A 14 8.76 -9.13 -29.14
N ASN A 15 7.51 -9.41 -29.50
CA ASN A 15 6.43 -8.41 -29.54
C ASN A 15 6.16 -7.82 -28.17
N GLY A 16 6.23 -8.61 -27.09
CA GLY A 16 6.10 -8.11 -25.71
C GLY A 16 7.20 -7.12 -25.34
N LEU A 17 8.45 -7.41 -25.68
CA LEU A 17 9.57 -6.48 -25.48
C LEU A 17 9.43 -5.20 -26.32
N LEU A 18 8.97 -5.33 -27.57
CA LEU A 18 8.72 -4.18 -28.44
C LEU A 18 7.64 -3.25 -27.88
N ILE A 19 6.52 -3.82 -27.40
CA ILE A 19 5.43 -3.07 -26.77
C ILE A 19 5.96 -2.30 -25.53
N LEU A 20 6.77 -2.94 -24.68
CA LEU A 20 7.35 -2.27 -23.51
C LEU A 20 8.30 -1.14 -23.93
N LYS A 21 9.08 -1.32 -25.01
CA LYS A 21 9.93 -0.27 -25.56
C LYS A 21 9.12 0.92 -26.07
N ASP A 22 8.03 0.66 -26.79
CA ASP A 22 7.15 1.70 -27.30
C ASP A 22 6.46 2.46 -26.17
N TRP A 23 6.03 1.79 -25.13
CA TRP A 23 5.50 2.47 -23.93
C TRP A 23 6.57 3.32 -23.22
N ALA A 24 7.83 2.86 -23.23
CA ALA A 24 8.91 3.59 -22.58
C ALA A 24 9.33 4.87 -23.32
N GLY A 25 9.26 4.92 -24.65
CA GLY A 25 9.77 6.07 -25.38
C GLY A 25 9.18 6.33 -26.77
N GLY A 26 8.21 5.50 -27.21
CA GLY A 26 7.69 5.48 -28.57
C GLY A 26 6.22 5.88 -28.75
N ILE A 27 5.53 6.33 -27.71
CA ILE A 27 4.11 6.70 -27.83
C ILE A 27 3.94 7.89 -28.80
N ALA A 28 3.08 7.72 -29.79
CA ALA A 28 2.87 8.71 -30.87
C ALA A 28 2.04 9.92 -30.41
N PHE A 29 1.11 9.75 -29.47
CA PHE A 29 0.20 10.80 -28.98
C PHE A 29 -0.57 11.49 -30.12
N GLU A 30 -1.16 10.72 -31.03
CA GLU A 30 -2.09 11.25 -32.02
C GLU A 30 -3.29 11.86 -31.32
N ASP A 31 -3.65 13.09 -31.70
CA ASP A 31 -4.68 13.88 -31.01
C ASP A 31 -6.03 13.13 -30.96
N ALA A 32 -6.41 12.46 -32.06
CA ALA A 32 -7.64 11.67 -32.10
C ALA A 32 -7.65 10.46 -31.12
N GLU A 33 -6.50 9.82 -30.92
CA GLU A 33 -6.37 8.70 -29.96
C GLU A 33 -6.35 9.22 -28.53
N VAL A 34 -5.72 10.37 -28.27
CA VAL A 34 -5.79 11.03 -26.95
C VAL A 34 -7.24 11.35 -26.57
N ASP A 35 -8.05 11.86 -27.51
CA ASP A 35 -9.46 12.19 -27.24
C ASP A 35 -10.32 10.95 -26.98
N LYS A 36 -10.06 9.84 -27.67
CA LYS A 36 -10.72 8.54 -27.38
C LYS A 36 -10.37 8.09 -25.96
N GLU A 37 -9.09 8.14 -25.60
CA GLU A 37 -8.61 7.69 -24.30
C GLU A 37 -9.16 8.53 -23.14
N ARG A 38 -9.39 9.85 -23.34
CA ARG A 38 -10.10 10.68 -22.36
C ARG A 38 -11.47 10.08 -22.00
N GLY A 39 -12.22 9.64 -23.01
CA GLY A 39 -13.52 8.98 -22.80
C GLY A 39 -13.41 7.70 -21.98
N VAL A 40 -12.36 6.91 -22.20
CA VAL A 40 -12.08 5.69 -21.44
C VAL A 40 -11.78 6.03 -19.98
N VAL A 41 -10.84 6.96 -19.72
CA VAL A 41 -10.47 7.38 -18.36
C VAL A 41 -11.66 7.97 -17.60
N ILE A 42 -12.49 8.79 -18.25
CA ILE A 42 -13.71 9.35 -17.63
C ILE A 42 -14.73 8.25 -17.31
N SER A 43 -14.87 7.25 -18.17
CA SER A 43 -15.74 6.11 -17.93
C SER A 43 -15.25 5.25 -16.76
N GLU A 44 -13.94 5.04 -16.67
CA GLU A 44 -13.29 4.37 -15.53
C GLU A 44 -13.52 5.15 -14.23
N TRP A 45 -13.28 6.46 -14.25
CA TRP A 45 -13.55 7.35 -13.11
C TRP A 45 -14.99 7.22 -12.62
N ARG A 46 -15.98 7.26 -13.53
CA ARG A 46 -17.42 7.09 -13.20
C ARG A 46 -17.71 5.72 -12.61
N SER A 47 -17.16 4.67 -13.20
CA SER A 47 -17.36 3.28 -12.74
C SER A 47 -16.78 3.04 -11.35
N ASN A 48 -15.75 3.78 -10.97
CA ASN A 48 -15.09 3.68 -9.67
C ASN A 48 -15.75 4.55 -8.58
N LEU A 49 -16.80 5.34 -8.90
CA LEU A 49 -17.52 6.18 -7.93
C LEU A 49 -18.47 5.36 -7.03
N SER A 50 -17.95 4.36 -6.35
CA SER A 50 -18.69 3.66 -5.30
C SER A 50 -18.96 4.58 -4.09
N PRO A 51 -19.90 4.22 -3.20
CA PRO A 51 -20.13 4.94 -1.95
C PRO A 51 -18.83 5.18 -1.16
N ASP A 52 -18.01 4.14 -1.02
CA ASP A 52 -16.73 4.24 -0.31
C ASP A 52 -15.78 5.23 -0.97
N GLN A 53 -15.71 5.25 -2.31
CA GLN A 53 -14.88 6.18 -3.06
C GLN A 53 -15.36 7.64 -2.90
N ARG A 54 -16.68 7.89 -2.95
CA ARG A 54 -17.25 9.22 -2.73
C ARG A 54 -16.97 9.73 -1.32
N MET A 55 -17.09 8.85 -0.31
CA MET A 55 -16.77 9.19 1.08
C MET A 55 -15.27 9.39 1.28
N MET A 56 -14.43 8.54 0.65
CA MET A 56 -12.97 8.67 0.70
C MET A 56 -12.50 10.03 0.18
N GLN A 57 -12.99 10.49 -0.96
CA GLN A 57 -12.65 11.80 -1.51
C GLN A 57 -12.93 12.94 -0.53
N GLN A 58 -13.93 12.80 0.34
CA GLN A 58 -14.26 13.82 1.34
C GLN A 58 -13.33 13.84 2.54
N TYR A 59 -12.73 12.68 2.94
CA TYR A 59 -11.83 12.66 4.09
C TYR A 59 -10.35 12.74 3.72
N LEU A 60 -9.96 12.47 2.48
CA LEU A 60 -8.56 12.57 2.05
C LEU A 60 -7.89 13.92 2.35
N PRO A 61 -8.55 15.07 2.16
CA PRO A 61 -7.98 16.36 2.55
C PRO A 61 -7.64 16.46 4.04
N MET A 62 -8.40 15.79 4.90
CA MET A 62 -8.12 15.69 6.34
C MET A 62 -7.02 14.67 6.62
N MET A 63 -7.06 13.51 5.95
CA MET A 63 -6.06 12.45 6.12
C MET A 63 -4.67 12.93 5.71
N TYR A 64 -4.54 13.52 4.53
CA TYR A 64 -3.28 13.98 3.96
C TYR A 64 -3.03 15.48 4.15
N TYR A 65 -3.63 16.05 5.12
CA TYR A 65 -3.55 17.42 5.64
C TYR A 65 -2.55 18.34 4.91
N ASN A 66 -3.06 19.28 4.11
CA ASN A 66 -2.28 20.28 3.38
C ASN A 66 -1.15 19.75 2.47
N SER A 67 -1.16 18.47 2.14
CA SER A 67 -0.20 17.89 1.21
C SER A 67 -0.81 17.70 -0.18
N ARG A 68 0.05 17.49 -1.18
CA ARG A 68 -0.40 17.19 -2.55
C ARG A 68 -1.13 15.84 -2.65
N TYR A 69 -0.89 14.90 -1.74
CA TYR A 69 -1.61 13.63 -1.71
C TYR A 69 -3.11 13.80 -1.50
N ALA A 70 -3.53 14.89 -0.85
CA ALA A 70 -4.94 15.22 -0.63
C ALA A 70 -5.75 15.43 -1.93
N SER A 71 -5.09 15.83 -3.02
CA SER A 71 -5.73 16.19 -4.29
C SER A 71 -5.15 15.51 -5.53
N ARG A 72 -4.27 14.52 -5.34
CA ARG A 72 -3.55 13.86 -6.43
C ARG A 72 -3.83 12.36 -6.46
N LEU A 73 -5.11 12.00 -6.61
CA LEU A 73 -5.49 10.61 -6.81
C LEU A 73 -4.98 10.09 -8.16
N PRO A 74 -4.55 8.82 -8.24
CA PRO A 74 -4.02 8.24 -9.47
C PRO A 74 -4.94 8.33 -10.68
N ILE A 75 -6.26 8.23 -10.47
CA ILE A 75 -7.26 8.35 -11.55
C ILE A 75 -7.32 9.77 -12.15
N GLY A 76 -6.79 10.76 -11.43
CA GLY A 76 -6.80 12.15 -11.86
C GLY A 76 -8.08 12.90 -11.53
N ASP A 77 -8.11 14.14 -12.00
CA ASP A 77 -9.26 15.05 -11.91
C ASP A 77 -10.00 15.05 -13.24
N PRO A 78 -11.31 14.77 -13.28
CA PRO A 78 -12.10 14.73 -14.51
C PRO A 78 -12.03 16.01 -15.34
N ASP A 79 -11.99 17.17 -14.69
CA ASP A 79 -11.88 18.45 -15.39
C ASP A 79 -10.53 18.60 -16.08
N ILE A 80 -9.45 18.17 -15.41
CA ILE A 80 -8.11 18.16 -16.01
C ILE A 80 -8.05 17.14 -17.15
N VAL A 81 -8.58 15.94 -16.96
CA VAL A 81 -8.60 14.90 -18.00
C VAL A 81 -9.32 15.39 -19.25
N ASN A 82 -10.46 16.05 -19.09
CA ASN A 82 -11.25 16.58 -20.23
C ASN A 82 -10.60 17.76 -20.94
N HIS A 83 -9.87 18.62 -20.22
CA HIS A 83 -9.45 19.92 -20.76
C HIS A 83 -7.94 20.10 -20.91
N ALA A 84 -7.10 19.15 -20.42
CA ALA A 84 -5.65 19.22 -20.63
C ALA A 84 -5.33 19.24 -22.13
N THR A 85 -4.50 20.18 -22.56
CA THR A 85 -4.10 20.25 -23.96
C THR A 85 -3.16 19.09 -24.33
N TYR A 86 -3.10 18.70 -25.59
CA TYR A 86 -2.22 17.64 -26.07
C TYR A 86 -0.76 17.94 -25.71
N ASP A 87 -0.33 19.18 -25.81
CA ASP A 87 1.04 19.60 -25.46
C ASP A 87 1.37 19.35 -23.99
N VAL A 88 0.40 19.52 -23.09
CA VAL A 88 0.57 19.24 -21.65
C VAL A 88 0.78 17.74 -21.44
N ILE A 89 0.04 16.88 -22.14
CA ILE A 89 0.16 15.42 -22.05
C ILE A 89 1.49 14.96 -22.63
N LYS A 90 1.83 15.44 -23.84
CA LYS A 90 3.11 15.15 -24.52
C LYS A 90 4.31 15.59 -23.68
N ARG A 91 4.23 16.79 -23.08
CA ARG A 91 5.27 17.30 -22.18
C ARG A 91 5.40 16.44 -20.93
N PHE A 92 4.27 16.04 -20.30
CA PHE A 92 4.31 15.16 -19.11
C PHE A 92 5.02 13.85 -19.42
N TYR A 93 4.70 13.23 -20.55
CA TYR A 93 5.38 12.01 -20.97
C TYR A 93 6.88 12.25 -21.20
N SER A 94 7.26 13.31 -21.92
CA SER A 94 8.66 13.67 -22.13
C SER A 94 9.44 13.96 -20.85
N ASP A 95 8.78 14.59 -19.86
CA ASP A 95 9.40 14.96 -18.60
C ASP A 95 9.62 13.75 -17.66
N TRP A 96 8.75 12.74 -17.72
CA TRP A 96 8.75 11.67 -16.72
C TRP A 96 9.07 10.28 -17.28
N TYR A 97 8.85 10.03 -18.59
CA TYR A 97 9.17 8.76 -19.24
C TYR A 97 10.59 8.83 -19.81
N ARG A 98 11.56 8.72 -18.92
CA ARG A 98 12.99 8.85 -19.24
C ARG A 98 13.74 7.61 -18.78
N PRO A 99 14.69 7.09 -19.58
CA PRO A 99 15.42 5.85 -19.26
C PRO A 99 16.05 5.85 -17.86
N GLU A 100 16.58 7.00 -17.42
CA GLU A 100 17.20 7.14 -16.09
C GLU A 100 16.21 7.02 -14.89
N LEU A 101 14.91 7.02 -15.17
CA LEU A 101 13.85 6.80 -14.17
C LEU A 101 13.17 5.43 -14.30
N MET A 102 13.66 4.56 -15.19
CA MET A 102 13.05 3.30 -15.54
C MET A 102 13.93 2.11 -15.14
N ALA A 103 13.28 1.01 -14.87
CA ALA A 103 13.89 -0.32 -14.81
C ALA A 103 13.02 -1.31 -15.58
N LEU A 104 13.65 -2.27 -16.21
CA LEU A 104 12.98 -3.38 -16.88
C LEU A 104 13.30 -4.69 -16.17
N PHE A 105 12.26 -5.43 -15.82
CA PHE A 105 12.37 -6.75 -15.19
C PHE A 105 11.75 -7.79 -16.12
N VAL A 106 12.50 -8.85 -16.40
CA VAL A 106 12.04 -10.01 -17.15
C VAL A 106 12.20 -11.24 -16.26
N VAL A 107 11.10 -11.93 -15.96
CA VAL A 107 11.10 -13.10 -15.10
C VAL A 107 10.28 -14.21 -15.74
N GLY A 108 10.86 -15.39 -15.83
CA GLY A 108 10.20 -16.56 -16.42
C GLY A 108 11.20 -17.65 -16.84
N ALA A 109 10.74 -18.59 -17.63
CA ALA A 109 11.58 -19.65 -18.21
C ALA A 109 12.38 -19.09 -19.40
N VAL A 110 13.37 -18.22 -19.11
CA VAL A 110 14.20 -17.53 -20.10
C VAL A 110 15.69 -17.71 -19.76
N ASP A 111 16.52 -17.59 -20.78
CA ASP A 111 17.98 -17.59 -20.64
C ASP A 111 18.43 -16.14 -20.31
N PRO A 112 18.93 -15.85 -19.10
CA PRO A 112 19.26 -14.48 -18.68
C PRO A 112 20.29 -13.79 -19.61
N ASP A 113 21.29 -14.53 -20.07
CA ASP A 113 22.36 -13.94 -20.92
C ASP A 113 21.81 -13.50 -22.29
N LYS A 114 20.92 -14.31 -22.87
CA LYS A 114 20.27 -13.96 -24.14
C LYS A 114 19.31 -12.78 -23.97
N ILE A 115 18.54 -12.78 -22.90
CA ILE A 115 17.61 -11.69 -22.63
C ILE A 115 18.33 -10.38 -22.36
N GLU A 116 19.46 -10.41 -21.64
CA GLU A 116 20.28 -9.22 -21.42
C GLU A 116 20.75 -8.61 -22.73
N VAL A 117 21.21 -9.43 -23.70
CA VAL A 117 21.60 -8.96 -25.03
C VAL A 117 20.41 -8.33 -25.77
N GLN A 118 19.24 -8.98 -25.77
CA GLN A 118 18.03 -8.45 -26.40
C GLN A 118 17.57 -7.13 -25.78
N ILE A 119 17.63 -7.01 -24.46
CA ILE A 119 17.30 -5.76 -23.76
C ILE A 119 18.27 -4.66 -24.19
N LYS A 120 19.56 -4.91 -24.20
CA LYS A 120 20.58 -3.92 -24.66
C LYS A 120 20.35 -3.48 -26.08
N GLU A 121 20.05 -4.40 -26.98
CA GLU A 121 19.78 -4.10 -28.39
C GLU A 121 18.51 -3.27 -28.59
N GLN A 122 17.43 -3.63 -27.90
CA GLN A 122 16.15 -2.97 -28.09
C GLN A 122 16.02 -1.65 -27.30
N PHE A 123 16.48 -1.61 -26.05
CA PHE A 123 16.28 -0.45 -25.16
C PHE A 123 17.51 0.48 -25.11
N GLY A 124 18.71 0.01 -25.52
CA GLY A 124 19.94 0.78 -25.46
C GLY A 124 19.95 2.07 -26.28
N SER A 125 19.07 2.18 -27.27
CA SER A 125 18.90 3.40 -28.08
C SER A 125 17.94 4.43 -27.45
N LEU A 126 17.26 4.10 -26.35
CA LEU A 126 16.39 5.06 -25.67
C LEU A 126 17.24 6.16 -25.05
N ALA A 127 16.97 7.39 -25.42
CA ALA A 127 17.65 8.57 -24.90
C ALA A 127 16.67 9.48 -24.17
N SER A 128 17.17 10.17 -23.16
CA SER A 128 16.40 11.23 -22.51
C SER A 128 16.12 12.35 -23.51
N LYS A 129 14.83 12.67 -23.70
CA LYS A 129 14.38 13.70 -24.66
C LYS A 129 14.42 15.12 -24.07
N SER A 130 14.59 15.26 -22.75
CA SER A 130 14.62 16.55 -22.08
C SER A 130 15.56 16.49 -20.85
N MET A 131 15.91 17.66 -20.30
CA MET A 131 16.55 17.75 -18.98
C MET A 131 15.63 17.26 -17.86
N GLY A 132 14.35 17.04 -18.16
CA GLY A 132 13.31 16.52 -17.30
C GLY A 132 13.06 17.34 -16.05
N ARG A 133 11.96 17.07 -15.41
CA ARG A 133 11.62 17.67 -14.09
C ARG A 133 12.26 16.85 -12.98
N LYS A 134 12.71 17.53 -11.93
CA LYS A 134 13.12 16.87 -10.68
C LYS A 134 11.86 16.38 -9.95
N LYS A 135 11.94 15.16 -9.42
CA LYS A 135 10.91 14.64 -8.49
C LYS A 135 10.93 15.51 -7.25
N GLU A 136 9.83 16.18 -6.97
CA GLU A 136 9.67 16.95 -5.74
C GLU A 136 9.35 16.00 -4.58
N SER A 137 9.99 16.21 -3.45
CA SER A 137 9.61 15.54 -2.21
C SER A 137 8.30 16.13 -1.71
N ASN A 138 7.32 15.28 -1.47
CA ASN A 138 6.04 15.67 -0.88
C ASN A 138 5.93 15.01 0.48
N THR A 139 5.74 15.81 1.52
CA THR A 139 5.50 15.34 2.88
C THR A 139 4.09 15.66 3.31
N VAL A 140 3.54 14.85 4.18
CA VAL A 140 2.27 15.16 4.86
C VAL A 140 2.61 15.89 6.15
N PRO A 141 2.20 17.17 6.31
CA PRO A 141 2.50 17.93 7.51
C PRO A 141 1.89 17.31 8.76
N ALA A 142 2.57 17.50 9.89
CA ALA A 142 2.04 17.13 11.21
C ALA A 142 0.95 18.12 11.67
N HIS A 143 0.08 17.66 12.57
CA HIS A 143 -0.92 18.51 13.25
C HIS A 143 -1.04 18.12 14.72
N ASN A 144 -1.31 19.11 15.58
CA ASN A 144 -1.33 18.92 17.03
C ASN A 144 -2.66 18.37 17.54
N ASN A 145 -3.76 18.72 16.85
CA ASN A 145 -5.10 18.35 17.28
C ASN A 145 -5.54 17.03 16.62
N THR A 146 -6.41 16.28 17.28
CA THR A 146 -7.16 15.20 16.62
C THR A 146 -8.09 15.81 15.58
N LEU A 147 -8.00 15.31 14.36
CA LEU A 147 -8.95 15.63 13.30
C LEU A 147 -9.99 14.51 13.24
N ALA A 148 -11.27 14.87 13.29
CA ALA A 148 -12.34 13.89 13.27
C ALA A 148 -13.43 14.29 12.27
N ARG A 149 -13.99 13.31 11.58
CA ARG A 149 -15.08 13.54 10.63
C ARG A 149 -16.01 12.34 10.53
N VAL A 150 -17.30 12.62 10.50
CA VAL A 150 -18.34 11.68 10.10
C VAL A 150 -18.78 12.03 8.68
N ILE A 151 -18.81 11.05 7.79
CA ILE A 151 -19.17 11.19 6.39
C ILE A 151 -20.17 10.12 6.03
N THR A 152 -21.25 10.50 5.41
CA THR A 152 -22.34 9.57 5.04
C THR A 152 -22.60 9.56 3.55
N ASP A 153 -23.09 8.44 3.05
CA ASP A 153 -23.50 8.26 1.67
C ASP A 153 -24.83 7.50 1.62
N PRO A 154 -25.78 7.90 0.75
CA PRO A 154 -27.10 7.26 0.65
C PRO A 154 -27.05 5.76 0.30
N GLU A 155 -26.03 5.33 -0.44
CA GLU A 155 -25.87 3.97 -0.92
C GLU A 155 -24.97 3.12 -0.03
N ALA A 156 -24.35 3.70 1.00
CA ALA A 156 -23.55 2.94 1.96
C ALA A 156 -24.44 1.98 2.75
N THR A 157 -23.91 0.82 3.11
CA THR A 157 -24.64 -0.25 3.81
C THR A 157 -24.12 -0.52 5.21
N ASN A 158 -22.83 -0.36 5.42
CA ASN A 158 -22.14 -0.57 6.68
C ASN A 158 -21.48 0.72 7.17
N ALA A 159 -21.19 0.77 8.46
CA ALA A 159 -20.35 1.81 9.03
C ALA A 159 -18.88 1.33 9.03
N ASN A 160 -17.97 2.21 8.60
CA ASN A 160 -16.54 1.99 8.71
C ASN A 160 -15.97 2.97 9.73
N ILE A 161 -15.18 2.49 10.66
CA ILE A 161 -14.54 3.24 11.73
C ILE A 161 -13.03 3.14 11.56
N GLN A 162 -12.33 4.27 11.48
CA GLN A 162 -10.89 4.32 11.34
C GLN A 162 -10.31 5.28 12.40
N ILE A 163 -9.34 4.79 13.16
CA ILE A 163 -8.53 5.57 14.09
C ILE A 163 -7.09 5.47 13.59
N ILE A 164 -6.54 6.57 13.12
CA ILE A 164 -5.26 6.61 12.43
C ILE A 164 -4.31 7.55 13.18
N TYR A 165 -3.10 7.07 13.44
CA TYR A 165 -2.00 7.85 14.00
C TYR A 165 -0.89 7.94 12.96
N LYS A 166 -0.53 9.15 12.56
CA LYS A 166 0.47 9.41 11.52
C LYS A 166 1.87 9.48 12.10
N HIS A 167 2.80 8.81 11.45
CA HIS A 167 4.21 8.71 11.84
C HIS A 167 5.11 8.93 10.63
N LYS A 168 6.38 9.17 10.90
CA LYS A 168 7.39 9.16 9.84
C LYS A 168 7.72 7.71 9.46
N TYR A 169 7.73 7.42 8.17
CA TYR A 169 8.20 6.15 7.65
C TYR A 169 9.73 6.05 7.78
N VAL A 170 10.22 4.90 8.20
CA VAL A 170 11.64 4.57 8.28
C VAL A 170 11.92 3.45 7.29
N LYS A 171 12.81 3.68 6.33
CA LYS A 171 13.25 2.64 5.38
C LYS A 171 14.02 1.53 6.10
N VAL A 172 13.92 0.33 5.57
CA VAL A 172 14.72 -0.82 6.04
C VAL A 172 16.06 -0.79 5.31
N THR A 173 17.12 -0.38 6.00
CA THR A 173 18.47 -0.27 5.43
C THR A 173 19.50 -1.13 6.15
N SER A 174 19.11 -1.73 7.27
CA SER A 174 19.98 -2.54 8.11
C SER A 174 19.25 -3.76 8.68
N LEU A 175 20.00 -4.72 9.22
CA LEU A 175 19.42 -5.86 9.95
C LEU A 175 18.66 -5.43 11.21
N LEU A 176 19.03 -4.30 11.82
CA LEU A 176 18.28 -3.74 12.94
C LEU A 176 16.91 -3.21 12.50
N ASP A 177 16.84 -2.53 11.36
CA ASP A 177 15.55 -2.09 10.80
C ASP A 177 14.69 -3.30 10.41
N TYR A 178 15.32 -4.33 9.84
CA TYR A 178 14.62 -5.58 9.48
C TYR A 178 14.05 -6.29 10.73
N ARG A 179 14.84 -6.36 11.81
CA ARG A 179 14.37 -6.87 13.10
C ARG A 179 13.24 -6.00 13.67
N GLN A 180 13.35 -4.67 13.54
CA GLN A 180 12.29 -3.76 13.97
C GLN A 180 10.98 -4.02 13.21
N ARG A 181 11.03 -4.28 11.90
CA ARG A 181 9.84 -4.68 11.14
C ARG A 181 9.22 -5.98 11.64
N LEU A 182 10.05 -6.93 12.09
CA LEU A 182 9.56 -8.17 12.69
C LEU A 182 8.82 -7.90 14.01
N VAL A 183 9.34 -7.01 14.86
CA VAL A 183 8.69 -6.56 16.11
C VAL A 183 7.34 -5.88 15.80
N GLU A 184 7.30 -5.01 14.81
CA GLU A 184 6.08 -4.33 14.33
C GLU A 184 5.04 -5.32 13.79
N ASN A 185 5.49 -6.32 13.04
CA ASN A 185 4.63 -7.39 12.53
C ASN A 185 4.01 -8.20 13.68
N LEU A 186 4.80 -8.57 14.69
CA LEU A 186 4.31 -9.26 15.89
C LEU A 186 3.23 -8.45 16.59
N TYR A 187 3.43 -7.15 16.79
CA TYR A 187 2.40 -6.27 17.38
C TYR A 187 1.10 -6.32 16.59
N ASN A 188 1.20 -6.10 15.27
CA ASN A 188 0.02 -6.07 14.39
C ASN A 188 -0.74 -7.41 14.45
N ARG A 189 -0.03 -8.53 14.45
CA ARG A 189 -0.63 -9.87 14.51
C ARG A 189 -1.29 -10.15 15.85
N MET A 190 -0.63 -9.78 16.95
CA MET A 190 -1.15 -10.03 18.30
C MET A 190 -2.43 -9.22 18.56
N LEU A 191 -2.43 -7.91 18.26
CA LEU A 191 -3.63 -7.10 18.42
C LEU A 191 -4.70 -7.43 17.37
N GLY A 192 -4.30 -7.68 16.12
CA GLY A 192 -5.22 -8.14 15.08
C GLY A 192 -5.92 -9.45 15.44
N ARG A 193 -5.23 -10.35 16.15
CA ARG A 193 -5.82 -11.59 16.67
C ARG A 193 -6.88 -11.31 17.74
N ARG A 194 -6.60 -10.43 18.72
CA ARG A 194 -7.60 -10.02 19.71
C ARG A 194 -8.86 -9.47 19.04
N LEU A 195 -8.69 -8.56 18.08
CA LEU A 195 -9.82 -7.98 17.34
C LEU A 195 -10.60 -9.05 16.56
N SER A 196 -9.91 -10.01 15.95
CA SER A 196 -10.54 -11.13 15.26
C SER A 196 -11.28 -12.07 16.18
N ASP A 197 -10.81 -12.28 17.40
CA ASP A 197 -11.47 -13.16 18.37
C ASP A 197 -12.73 -12.48 18.94
N ILE A 198 -12.70 -11.16 19.21
CA ILE A 198 -13.89 -10.36 19.56
C ILE A 198 -14.97 -10.42 18.48
N ALA A 199 -14.58 -10.39 17.20
CA ALA A 199 -15.52 -10.50 16.08
C ALA A 199 -16.27 -11.85 16.00
N LYS A 200 -15.81 -12.87 16.75
CA LYS A 200 -16.43 -14.22 16.82
C LYS A 200 -17.30 -14.44 18.05
N GLU A 201 -17.41 -13.46 18.92
CA GLU A 201 -18.26 -13.55 20.11
C GLU A 201 -19.76 -13.64 19.73
N GLY A 202 -20.60 -14.06 20.66
CA GLY A 202 -22.04 -14.23 20.40
C GLY A 202 -22.76 -12.95 19.98
N THR A 203 -22.29 -11.78 20.44
CA THR A 203 -22.80 -10.44 20.07
C THR A 203 -21.64 -9.50 19.76
N PRO A 204 -20.98 -9.67 18.60
CA PRO A 204 -19.79 -8.90 18.30
C PRO A 204 -20.11 -7.41 18.10
N PRO A 205 -19.18 -6.50 18.47
CA PRO A 205 -19.35 -5.06 18.25
C PRO A 205 -19.17 -4.65 16.79
N TYR A 206 -18.57 -5.49 15.99
CA TYR A 206 -18.27 -5.26 14.56
C TYR A 206 -18.26 -6.58 13.81
N ILE A 207 -18.39 -6.49 12.49
CA ILE A 207 -18.32 -7.62 11.55
C ILE A 207 -16.86 -8.03 11.36
N PHE A 208 -15.97 -7.04 11.26
CA PHE A 208 -14.55 -7.21 11.03
C PHE A 208 -13.76 -6.11 11.75
N GLY A 209 -12.63 -6.47 12.37
CA GLY A 209 -11.71 -5.54 13.00
C GLY A 209 -10.27 -5.83 12.57
N TYR A 210 -9.49 -4.78 12.34
CA TYR A 210 -8.10 -4.86 11.89
C TYR A 210 -7.26 -3.77 12.56
N THR A 211 -5.97 -4.06 12.72
CA THR A 211 -4.97 -3.06 13.12
C THR A 211 -3.69 -3.28 12.31
N GLY A 212 -2.98 -2.20 12.02
CA GLY A 212 -1.73 -2.29 11.29
C GLY A 212 -0.89 -1.04 11.37
N PHE A 213 0.43 -1.23 11.36
CA PHE A 213 1.43 -0.20 11.15
C PHE A 213 2.15 -0.47 9.83
N GLY A 214 2.30 0.55 9.01
CA GLY A 214 2.99 0.44 7.74
C GLY A 214 3.15 1.77 7.02
N GLN A 215 3.90 1.73 5.92
CA GLN A 215 3.99 2.86 4.99
C GLN A 215 2.63 3.11 4.35
N ASP A 216 2.26 4.38 4.23
CA ASP A 216 1.04 4.83 3.55
C ASP A 216 1.40 5.53 2.23
N VAL A 217 1.87 6.76 2.27
CA VAL A 217 2.32 7.50 1.08
C VAL A 217 3.66 8.19 1.34
N GLY A 218 4.59 8.10 0.41
CA GLY A 218 5.90 8.74 0.51
C GLY A 218 6.61 8.42 1.82
N GLU A 219 6.91 9.45 2.63
CA GLU A 219 7.54 9.31 3.94
C GLU A 219 6.53 9.19 5.11
N LEU A 220 5.24 9.05 4.81
CA LEU A 220 4.21 8.83 5.82
C LEU A 220 4.07 7.33 6.13
N ALA A 221 4.14 6.98 7.41
CA ALA A 221 3.64 5.73 7.94
C ALA A 221 2.41 6.00 8.81
N THR A 222 1.53 5.02 8.92
CA THR A 222 0.36 5.09 9.78
C THR A 222 0.26 3.86 10.67
N TYR A 223 -0.09 4.09 11.93
CA TYR A 223 -0.70 3.06 12.75
C TYR A 223 -2.21 3.27 12.71
N SER A 224 -2.95 2.26 12.35
CA SER A 224 -4.39 2.35 12.20
C SER A 224 -5.11 1.21 12.90
N SER A 225 -6.26 1.53 13.50
CA SER A 225 -7.25 0.57 13.96
C SER A 225 -8.53 0.81 13.17
N TYR A 226 -9.08 -0.26 12.61
CA TYR A 226 -10.19 -0.22 11.68
C TYR A 226 -11.25 -1.25 12.06
N ALA A 227 -12.51 -0.90 11.92
CA ALA A 227 -13.62 -1.83 12.04
C ALA A 227 -14.72 -1.55 11.02
N VAL A 228 -15.38 -2.61 10.57
CA VAL A 228 -16.64 -2.57 9.83
C VAL A 228 -17.74 -3.05 10.74
N ALA A 229 -18.78 -2.24 10.92
CA ALA A 229 -19.89 -2.54 11.83
C ALA A 229 -21.26 -2.31 11.18
N ALA A 230 -22.28 -2.93 11.75
CA ALA A 230 -23.65 -2.49 11.48
C ALA A 230 -23.81 -1.03 11.99
N PRO A 231 -24.60 -0.16 11.35
CA PRO A 231 -24.73 1.24 11.74
C PRO A 231 -25.11 1.45 13.21
N LYS A 232 -26.02 0.62 13.72
CA LYS A 232 -26.43 0.64 15.16
C LYS A 232 -25.31 0.32 16.14
N ASP A 233 -24.28 -0.39 15.70
CA ASP A 233 -23.16 -0.84 16.54
C ASP A 233 -21.92 0.08 16.41
N THR A 234 -21.99 1.16 15.64
CA THR A 234 -20.84 2.06 15.33
C THR A 234 -20.14 2.57 16.59
N ARG A 235 -20.90 3.07 17.56
CA ARG A 235 -20.32 3.58 18.82
C ARG A 235 -19.64 2.47 19.62
N ARG A 236 -20.24 1.28 19.64
CA ARG A 236 -19.70 0.12 20.35
C ARG A 236 -18.43 -0.38 19.65
N ALA A 237 -18.39 -0.42 18.32
CA ALA A 237 -17.21 -0.75 17.55
C ALA A 237 -16.07 0.25 17.80
N TYR A 238 -16.36 1.54 17.74
CA TYR A 238 -15.40 2.60 18.02
C TYR A 238 -14.81 2.47 19.44
N GLN A 239 -15.68 2.29 20.45
CA GLN A 239 -15.24 2.12 21.83
C GLN A 239 -14.36 0.87 21.98
N THR A 240 -14.72 -0.24 21.36
CA THR A 240 -13.93 -1.49 21.41
C THR A 240 -12.54 -1.28 20.82
N LEU A 241 -12.42 -0.58 19.68
CA LEU A 241 -11.11 -0.25 19.12
C LEU A 241 -10.26 0.60 20.06
N LEU A 242 -10.86 1.59 20.71
CA LEU A 242 -10.17 2.41 21.71
C LEU A 242 -9.75 1.60 22.93
N ASP A 243 -10.64 0.76 23.45
CA ASP A 243 -10.41 -0.05 24.66
C ASP A 243 -9.27 -1.05 24.42
N GLU A 244 -9.23 -1.72 23.26
CA GLU A 244 -8.15 -2.65 22.94
C GLU A 244 -6.81 -1.94 22.74
N ASN A 245 -6.79 -0.78 22.09
CA ASN A 245 -5.59 0.05 22.01
C ASN A 245 -5.13 0.49 23.42
N GLN A 246 -6.05 0.94 24.25
CA GLN A 246 -5.76 1.37 25.62
C GLN A 246 -5.32 0.20 26.52
N ARG A 247 -5.90 -0.99 26.32
CA ARG A 247 -5.49 -2.21 27.01
C ARG A 247 -4.03 -2.56 26.73
N VAL A 248 -3.61 -2.51 25.45
CA VAL A 248 -2.21 -2.74 25.11
C VAL A 248 -1.30 -1.65 25.66
N LEU A 249 -1.74 -0.39 25.61
CA LEU A 249 -0.97 0.73 26.15
C LEU A 249 -0.71 0.60 27.67
N GLN A 250 -1.70 0.14 28.43
CA GLN A 250 -1.64 0.01 29.90
C GLN A 250 -1.03 -1.32 30.36
N HIS A 251 -1.38 -2.41 29.73
CA HIS A 251 -1.09 -3.76 30.20
C HIS A 251 -0.19 -4.57 29.27
N GLY A 252 0.01 -4.10 28.02
CA GLY A 252 0.80 -4.80 27.01
C GLY A 252 0.13 -6.09 26.51
N PHE A 253 0.99 -6.95 26.01
CA PHE A 253 0.65 -8.31 25.57
C PHE A 253 1.14 -9.33 26.61
N THR A 254 0.68 -10.57 26.47
CA THR A 254 1.13 -11.71 27.28
C THR A 254 2.21 -12.52 26.53
N ASP A 255 3.05 -13.24 27.28
CA ASP A 255 4.06 -14.12 26.67
C ASP A 255 3.41 -15.24 25.83
N ALA A 256 2.23 -15.73 26.23
CA ALA A 256 1.48 -16.71 25.46
C ALA A 256 1.02 -16.19 24.09
N GLU A 257 0.64 -14.93 23.99
CA GLU A 257 0.28 -14.28 22.71
C GLU A 257 1.52 -14.15 21.82
N LEU A 258 2.64 -13.70 22.40
CA LEU A 258 3.90 -13.55 21.67
C LEU A 258 4.40 -14.89 21.13
N GLU A 259 4.50 -15.92 21.96
CA GLU A 259 5.02 -17.23 21.55
C GLU A 259 4.12 -17.89 20.49
N ARG A 260 2.81 -17.72 20.58
CA ARG A 260 1.89 -18.17 19.55
C ARG A 260 2.16 -17.51 18.20
N GLU A 261 2.31 -16.17 18.15
CA GLU A 261 2.54 -15.47 16.90
C GLU A 261 3.96 -15.67 16.36
N LYS A 262 4.98 -15.82 17.22
CA LYS A 262 6.32 -16.27 16.82
C LYS A 262 6.26 -17.62 16.10
N ALA A 263 5.58 -18.61 16.70
CA ALA A 263 5.41 -19.92 16.10
C ALA A 263 4.64 -19.87 14.77
N ASN A 264 3.62 -19.01 14.65
CA ASN A 264 2.89 -18.81 13.41
C ASN A 264 3.77 -18.23 12.30
N ILE A 265 4.56 -17.20 12.61
CA ILE A 265 5.48 -16.57 11.65
C ILE A 265 6.56 -17.57 11.20
N MET A 266 7.14 -18.33 12.13
CA MET A 266 8.17 -19.31 11.79
C MET A 266 7.63 -20.42 10.88
N ARG A 267 6.43 -20.96 11.16
CA ARG A 267 5.79 -21.94 10.26
C ARG A 267 5.53 -21.36 8.86
N GLN A 268 5.10 -20.10 8.76
CA GLN A 268 4.90 -19.46 7.46
C GLN A 268 6.22 -19.27 6.71
N ALA A 269 7.30 -18.88 7.40
CA ALA A 269 8.62 -18.75 6.79
C ALA A 269 9.16 -20.11 6.31
N GLU A 270 9.02 -21.17 7.11
CA GLU A 270 9.39 -22.54 6.73
C GLU A 270 8.61 -23.02 5.49
N GLN A 271 7.29 -22.78 5.47
CA GLN A 271 6.44 -23.11 4.31
C GLN A 271 6.89 -22.35 3.06
N SER A 272 7.28 -21.08 3.20
CA SER A 272 7.79 -20.27 2.08
C SER A 272 9.07 -20.85 1.47
N VAL A 273 9.97 -21.44 2.28
CA VAL A 273 11.17 -22.14 1.78
C VAL A 273 10.78 -23.34 0.92
N LEU A 274 9.79 -24.13 1.35
CA LEU A 274 9.32 -25.30 0.59
C LEU A 274 8.63 -24.92 -0.73
N GLU A 275 8.04 -23.76 -0.79
CA GLU A 275 7.26 -23.28 -1.94
C GLU A 275 8.06 -22.36 -2.87
N GLU A 276 9.26 -21.91 -2.51
CA GLU A 276 10.02 -20.92 -3.27
C GLU A 276 10.26 -21.36 -4.73
N ALA A 277 10.62 -22.62 -4.95
CA ALA A 277 10.83 -23.17 -6.29
C ALA A 277 9.56 -23.19 -7.17
N LYS A 278 8.39 -23.02 -6.58
CA LYS A 278 7.08 -22.99 -7.25
C LYS A 278 6.50 -21.57 -7.32
N MET A 279 7.29 -20.57 -6.91
CA MET A 279 6.81 -19.19 -6.90
C MET A 279 6.52 -18.72 -8.33
N GLU A 280 5.32 -18.15 -8.52
CA GLU A 280 4.93 -17.60 -9.81
C GLU A 280 5.80 -16.40 -10.20
N SER A 281 6.15 -16.31 -11.48
CA SER A 281 6.98 -15.23 -12.03
C SER A 281 6.43 -13.84 -11.72
N SER A 282 5.11 -13.68 -11.66
CA SER A 282 4.43 -12.43 -11.28
C SER A 282 4.79 -11.97 -9.87
N ARG A 283 4.94 -12.89 -8.90
CA ARG A 283 5.36 -12.57 -7.53
C ARG A 283 6.84 -12.16 -7.47
N VAL A 284 7.68 -12.84 -8.26
CA VAL A 284 9.11 -12.49 -8.33
C VAL A 284 9.29 -11.11 -8.93
N VAL A 285 8.60 -10.80 -10.05
CA VAL A 285 8.60 -9.45 -10.66
C VAL A 285 8.18 -8.40 -9.64
N GLN A 286 7.09 -8.64 -8.88
CA GLN A 286 6.62 -7.66 -7.91
C GLN A 286 7.65 -7.39 -6.79
N ARG A 287 8.38 -8.42 -6.34
CA ARG A 287 9.47 -8.24 -5.36
C ARG A 287 10.60 -7.36 -5.92
N LEU A 288 10.99 -7.60 -7.18
CA LEU A 288 12.03 -6.80 -7.86
C LEU A 288 11.57 -5.34 -8.07
N VAL A 289 10.32 -5.14 -8.47
CA VAL A 289 9.72 -3.80 -8.62
C VAL A 289 9.70 -3.06 -7.27
N ASN A 290 9.27 -3.70 -6.21
CA ASN A 290 9.25 -3.10 -4.87
C ASN A 290 10.68 -2.77 -4.36
N ASN A 291 11.66 -3.62 -4.66
CA ASN A 291 13.05 -3.31 -4.36
C ASN A 291 13.52 -2.07 -5.10
N PHE A 292 13.24 -1.97 -6.40
CA PHE A 292 13.64 -0.80 -7.20
C PHE A 292 12.97 0.50 -6.74
N LEU A 293 11.67 0.45 -6.43
CA LEU A 293 10.89 1.65 -6.06
C LEU A 293 11.17 2.12 -4.63
N ASP A 294 11.26 1.18 -3.68
CA ASP A 294 11.27 1.48 -2.25
C ASP A 294 12.61 1.13 -1.60
N GLU A 295 13.56 0.54 -2.35
CA GLU A 295 14.83 0.04 -1.85
C GLU A 295 14.67 -1.04 -0.75
N ASN A 296 13.51 -1.73 -0.74
CA ASN A 296 13.25 -2.78 0.23
C ASN A 296 14.16 -4.00 -0.02
N PRO A 297 14.75 -4.60 1.04
CA PRO A 297 15.51 -5.84 0.89
C PRO A 297 14.66 -6.97 0.30
N ILE A 298 15.26 -7.81 -0.54
CA ILE A 298 14.60 -8.97 -1.16
C ILE A 298 15.35 -10.27 -0.84
N PRO A 299 15.49 -10.66 0.43
CA PRO A 299 16.09 -11.93 0.77
C PRO A 299 15.32 -13.08 0.10
N ASP A 300 16.00 -14.15 -0.30
CA ASP A 300 15.32 -15.38 -0.67
C ASP A 300 14.62 -16.02 0.54
N ALA A 301 13.79 -17.03 0.32
CA ALA A 301 12.99 -17.60 1.40
C ALA A 301 13.87 -18.27 2.47
N THR A 302 15.01 -18.85 2.10
CA THR A 302 15.96 -19.45 3.04
C THR A 302 16.62 -18.38 3.91
N GLN A 303 17.14 -17.32 3.30
CA GLN A 303 17.73 -16.19 4.01
C GLN A 303 16.71 -15.54 4.96
N HIS A 304 15.47 -15.36 4.48
CA HIS A 304 14.38 -14.83 5.28
C HIS A 304 14.09 -15.71 6.51
N TYR A 305 14.00 -17.02 6.32
CA TYR A 305 13.79 -17.97 7.41
C TYR A 305 14.95 -17.93 8.42
N GLU A 306 16.21 -17.96 7.95
CA GLU A 306 17.39 -17.91 8.81
C GLU A 306 17.46 -16.62 9.64
N MET A 307 17.19 -15.47 9.01
CA MET A 307 17.11 -14.19 9.72
C MET A 307 16.02 -14.23 10.80
N TYR A 308 14.84 -14.75 10.48
CA TYR A 308 13.76 -14.86 11.45
C TYR A 308 14.10 -15.83 12.58
N ALA A 309 14.68 -16.98 12.27
CA ALA A 309 15.12 -17.95 13.28
C ALA A 309 16.15 -17.37 14.25
N SER A 310 17.06 -16.53 13.77
CA SER A 310 18.07 -15.86 14.61
C SER A 310 17.49 -14.70 15.44
N MET A 311 16.55 -13.93 14.88
CA MET A 311 16.00 -12.73 15.53
C MET A 311 14.87 -13.05 16.51
N MET A 312 14.02 -14.04 16.18
CA MET A 312 12.80 -14.34 16.91
C MET A 312 13.02 -14.60 18.42
N PRO A 313 14.05 -15.38 18.83
CA PRO A 313 14.32 -15.61 20.25
C PRO A 313 14.71 -14.36 21.03
N THR A 314 15.21 -13.32 20.33
CA THR A 314 15.69 -12.07 20.95
C THR A 314 14.56 -11.07 21.23
N ILE A 315 13.35 -11.30 20.72
CA ILE A 315 12.21 -10.38 20.85
C ILE A 315 11.43 -10.73 22.11
N SER A 316 11.25 -9.74 22.99
CA SER A 316 10.49 -9.88 24.24
C SER A 316 9.09 -9.28 24.12
N THR A 317 8.19 -9.74 24.98
CA THR A 317 6.82 -9.20 25.12
C THR A 317 6.83 -7.71 25.48
N SER A 318 7.76 -7.32 26.36
CA SER A 318 7.95 -5.90 26.74
C SER A 318 8.32 -5.04 25.54
N GLU A 319 9.23 -5.50 24.69
CA GLU A 319 9.64 -4.76 23.49
C GLU A 319 8.48 -4.55 22.52
N VAL A 320 7.70 -5.60 22.23
CA VAL A 320 6.53 -5.50 21.38
C VAL A 320 5.49 -4.56 21.98
N SER A 321 5.21 -4.68 23.28
CA SER A 321 4.22 -3.86 23.98
C SER A 321 4.60 -2.36 24.00
N GLN A 322 5.89 -2.04 24.03
CA GLN A 322 6.36 -0.65 24.02
C GLN A 322 6.02 0.09 22.72
N LEU A 323 5.74 -0.61 21.63
CA LEU A 323 5.28 0.03 20.38
C LEU A 323 3.96 0.79 20.57
N ALA A 324 3.07 0.34 21.45
CA ALA A 324 1.85 1.06 21.76
C ALA A 324 2.12 2.51 22.21
N LYS A 325 3.13 2.71 23.07
CA LYS A 325 3.52 4.05 23.55
C LYS A 325 4.12 4.94 22.47
N LYS A 326 4.71 4.33 21.43
CA LYS A 326 5.27 5.06 20.29
C LYS A 326 4.20 5.41 19.25
N TRP A 327 3.20 4.54 19.07
CA TRP A 327 2.23 4.65 17.99
C TRP A 327 0.93 5.34 18.40
N ILE A 328 0.47 5.11 19.63
CA ILE A 328 -0.78 5.68 20.15
C ILE A 328 -0.44 7.00 20.83
N ILE A 329 -0.49 8.08 20.09
CA ILE A 329 -0.11 9.44 20.50
C ILE A 329 -1.31 10.39 20.35
N ASP A 330 -1.34 11.48 21.14
CA ASP A 330 -2.43 12.45 21.04
C ASP A 330 -2.31 13.41 19.85
N GLN A 331 -1.12 13.50 19.26
CA GLN A 331 -0.84 14.31 18.07
C GLN A 331 -1.02 13.47 16.81
N ASN A 332 -1.21 14.13 15.66
CA ASN A 332 -1.30 13.48 14.36
C ASN A 332 -2.38 12.38 14.27
N ARG A 333 -3.41 12.45 15.11
CA ARG A 333 -4.50 11.49 15.11
C ARG A 333 -5.62 11.93 14.20
N VAL A 334 -6.11 11.01 13.36
CA VAL A 334 -7.26 11.21 12.49
C VAL A 334 -8.30 10.15 12.82
N ILE A 335 -9.56 10.55 12.99
CA ILE A 335 -10.69 9.66 13.23
C ILE A 335 -11.68 9.86 12.11
N ILE A 336 -12.01 8.79 11.41
CA ILE A 336 -12.94 8.79 10.29
C ILE A 336 -14.02 7.78 10.58
N ILE A 337 -15.28 8.22 10.52
CA ILE A 337 -16.44 7.35 10.55
C ILE A 337 -17.20 7.58 9.25
N THR A 338 -17.43 6.50 8.49
CA THR A 338 -18.25 6.56 7.29
C THR A 338 -19.41 5.59 7.41
N GLY A 339 -20.54 5.88 6.74
CA GLY A 339 -21.68 4.98 6.79
C GLY A 339 -22.93 5.48 6.07
N PRO A 340 -24.05 4.74 6.20
CA PRO A 340 -25.31 5.11 5.59
C PRO A 340 -25.85 6.47 6.05
N GLU A 341 -26.31 7.30 5.13
CA GLU A 341 -26.87 8.61 5.44
C GLU A 341 -28.12 8.51 6.31
N LYS A 342 -28.97 7.52 6.09
CA LYS A 342 -30.18 7.28 6.89
C LYS A 342 -29.92 7.01 8.37
N ASP A 343 -28.71 6.59 8.71
CA ASP A 343 -28.31 6.21 10.08
C ASP A 343 -27.37 7.26 10.70
N LYS A 344 -27.26 8.45 10.12
CA LYS A 344 -26.34 9.54 10.52
C LYS A 344 -26.41 9.88 12.01
N GLU A 345 -27.57 9.81 12.62
CA GLU A 345 -27.78 10.13 14.03
C GLU A 345 -27.18 9.05 14.99
N MET A 346 -26.76 7.92 14.44
CA MET A 346 -26.14 6.84 15.22
C MET A 346 -24.62 7.01 15.40
N TYR A 347 -24.00 7.94 14.68
CA TYR A 347 -22.55 8.12 14.62
C TYR A 347 -22.00 9.14 15.60
#